data_c80b2abae9a0ce4bc316a40987f5d8c2
#
_entry.id   c80b2abae9a0ce4bc316a40987f5d8c2
#
_cell.length_a   1.000
_cell.length_b   1.000
_cell.length_c   1.000
_cell.angle_alpha   90.00
_cell.angle_beta   90.00
_cell.angle_gamma   90.00
#
_symmetry.space_group_name_H-M   'P 1'
#
loop_
_entity.id
_entity.type
_entity.pdbx_description
1 polymer ?
#
loop_
_entity_poly.entity_id
_entity_poly.type
_entity_poly.pdbx_seq_one_letter_code
_entity_poly.pdbx_strand_id
1 'polypeptide(L)'
;MKEQNKNSAAVNELNTVPFKTKALPYCIVAPALIITIGIMIPFAMAIFYSLTNYSFRMPDYSMVWFRNWITILQSATFWKAILVTIKYAFFCIVLEMGLGMGIAILLNNLNNAFSKAMKVALIFPLMIAPVTATIIWQLMLSSSVGIVEKFLNLFGVYGFPWAASPDTAMLTVVMIDVWVNTPFCMLLILAGLQSLPKSPFESAKIDGGSTWFNFRNLTLPMLKPAMYIALLFRLMAALQEYAIVFSLTKGGPGDTLMNLSLTAYQTGFTFQKFGFALPYILVLWFVINKIAKFIVGKQRAAQRLAAGLEE
;
A
#
# COMPACT_ATOMS: atom_id res chain seq x y z
N MET A 1 -12.79 61.51 -2.95
CA MET A 1 -13.47 61.33 -4.26
C MET A 1 -12.64 60.59 -5.34
N LYS A 2 -11.32 60.74 -5.42
CA LYS A 2 -10.50 60.06 -6.45
C LYS A 2 -10.23 58.56 -6.12
N GLU A 3 -10.22 58.11 -4.87
CA GLU A 3 -10.00 56.73 -4.49
C GLU A 3 -11.26 55.84 -4.65
N GLN A 4 -12.45 56.40 -4.42
CA GLN A 4 -13.72 55.70 -4.67
C GLN A 4 -13.94 55.37 -6.13
N ASN A 5 -13.44 56.23 -7.03
CA ASN A 5 -13.57 56.06 -8.48
C ASN A 5 -12.59 54.99 -9.03
N LYS A 6 -11.45 54.79 -8.35
CA LYS A 6 -10.48 53.74 -8.73
C LYS A 6 -10.99 52.32 -8.32
N ASN A 7 -11.65 52.21 -7.15
CA ASN A 7 -12.20 50.94 -6.73
C ASN A 7 -13.44 50.52 -7.55
N SER A 8 -14.27 51.48 -7.98
CA SER A 8 -15.40 51.16 -8.87
C SER A 8 -14.95 50.80 -10.29
N ALA A 9 -13.88 51.36 -10.79
CA ALA A 9 -13.30 50.98 -12.09
C ALA A 9 -12.70 49.54 -12.04
N ALA A 10 -11.96 49.21 -10.99
CA ALA A 10 -11.40 47.88 -10.81
C ALA A 10 -12.48 46.78 -10.59
N VAL A 11 -13.59 47.09 -9.93
CA VAL A 11 -14.73 46.19 -9.79
C VAL A 11 -15.49 46.01 -11.10
N ASN A 12 -15.56 47.05 -11.94
CA ASN A 12 -16.16 46.98 -13.28
C ASN A 12 -15.28 46.21 -14.29
N GLU A 13 -13.95 46.31 -14.21
CA GLU A 13 -13.04 45.49 -15.05
C GLU A 13 -13.18 43.99 -14.73
N LEU A 14 -13.40 43.59 -13.47
CA LEU A 14 -13.68 42.18 -13.09
C LEU A 14 -14.99 41.66 -13.69
N ASN A 15 -15.96 42.53 -13.95
CA ASN A 15 -17.25 42.17 -14.56
C ASN A 15 -17.21 42.04 -16.09
N THR A 16 -16.16 42.54 -16.76
CA THR A 16 -16.00 42.49 -18.24
C THR A 16 -15.18 41.31 -18.74
N VAL A 17 -14.77 40.40 -17.86
CA VAL A 17 -14.08 39.17 -18.26
C VAL A 17 -14.99 38.36 -19.20
N PRO A 18 -14.60 38.12 -20.47
CA PRO A 18 -15.44 37.44 -21.45
C PRO A 18 -15.81 36.03 -20.91
N PHE A 19 -17.01 35.57 -21.21
CA PHE A 19 -17.56 34.29 -20.75
C PHE A 19 -16.62 33.12 -20.98
N LYS A 20 -15.88 33.13 -22.11
CA LYS A 20 -14.84 32.13 -22.42
C LYS A 20 -13.73 32.05 -21.35
N THR A 21 -13.29 33.18 -20.81
CA THR A 21 -12.25 33.24 -19.79
C THR A 21 -12.80 32.80 -18.42
N LYS A 22 -14.08 33.07 -18.13
CA LYS A 22 -14.76 32.58 -16.92
C LYS A 22 -15.04 31.07 -16.97
N ALA A 23 -15.34 30.55 -18.16
CA ALA A 23 -15.61 29.13 -18.38
C ALA A 23 -14.35 28.24 -18.39
N LEU A 24 -13.19 28.81 -18.80
CA LEU A 24 -11.94 28.06 -18.98
C LEU A 24 -11.50 27.26 -17.75
N PRO A 25 -11.50 27.79 -16.50
CA PRO A 25 -11.17 27.00 -15.31
C PRO A 25 -12.10 25.81 -15.11
N TYR A 26 -13.38 25.98 -15.38
CA TYR A 26 -14.36 24.87 -15.25
C TYR A 26 -14.14 23.80 -16.33
N CYS A 27 -13.84 24.20 -17.55
CA CYS A 27 -13.50 23.25 -18.63
C CYS A 27 -12.22 22.47 -18.34
N ILE A 28 -11.21 23.10 -17.72
CA ILE A 28 -9.96 22.43 -17.33
C ILE A 28 -10.19 21.44 -16.18
N VAL A 29 -11.05 21.79 -15.22
CA VAL A 29 -11.34 20.96 -14.04
C VAL A 29 -12.40 19.90 -14.34
N ALA A 30 -13.27 20.10 -15.33
CA ALA A 30 -14.39 19.21 -15.67
C ALA A 30 -13.98 17.74 -15.86
N PRO A 31 -12.91 17.38 -16.60
CA PRO A 31 -12.50 15.98 -16.74
C PRO A 31 -12.16 15.33 -15.38
N ALA A 32 -11.46 16.05 -14.53
CA ALA A 32 -11.10 15.56 -13.19
C ALA A 32 -12.35 15.40 -12.31
N LEU A 33 -13.31 16.32 -12.38
CA LEU A 33 -14.58 16.22 -11.66
C LEU A 33 -15.41 15.04 -12.15
N ILE A 34 -15.52 14.82 -13.46
CA ILE A 34 -16.27 13.69 -14.03
C ILE A 34 -15.69 12.37 -13.53
N ILE A 35 -14.37 12.20 -13.56
CA ILE A 35 -13.70 11.00 -13.05
C ILE A 35 -13.98 10.83 -11.54
N THR A 36 -13.84 11.92 -10.76
CA THR A 36 -14.08 11.90 -9.32
C THR A 36 -15.52 11.48 -9.00
N ILE A 37 -16.51 12.08 -9.67
CA ILE A 37 -17.92 11.72 -9.51
C ILE A 37 -18.15 10.26 -9.91
N GLY A 38 -17.55 9.82 -11.05
CA GLY A 38 -17.63 8.45 -11.52
C GLY A 38 -17.15 7.42 -10.48
N ILE A 39 -16.06 7.72 -9.76
CA ILE A 39 -15.56 6.88 -8.68
C ILE A 39 -16.45 6.95 -7.42
N MET A 40 -17.08 8.09 -7.15
CA MET A 40 -17.97 8.25 -5.99
C MET A 40 -19.27 7.45 -6.11
N ILE A 41 -19.79 7.22 -7.33
CA ILE A 41 -21.04 6.47 -7.55
C ILE A 41 -20.95 5.05 -6.98
N PRO A 42 -20.00 4.16 -7.40
CA PRO A 42 -19.94 2.81 -6.85
C PRO A 42 -19.64 2.79 -5.35
N PHE A 43 -18.91 3.79 -4.83
CA PHE A 43 -18.70 3.93 -3.40
C PHE A 43 -20.00 4.25 -2.63
N ALA A 44 -20.81 5.18 -3.13
CA ALA A 44 -22.12 5.48 -2.56
C ALA A 44 -23.06 4.25 -2.64
N MET A 45 -23.03 3.52 -3.77
CA MET A 45 -23.76 2.26 -3.92
C MET A 45 -23.31 1.20 -2.91
N ALA A 46 -22.00 1.10 -2.64
CA ALA A 46 -21.49 0.16 -1.63
C ALA A 46 -22.01 0.52 -0.22
N ILE A 47 -22.05 1.79 0.15
CA ILE A 47 -22.66 2.23 1.41
C ILE A 47 -24.14 1.86 1.44
N PHE A 48 -24.88 2.17 0.38
CA PHE A 48 -26.31 1.87 0.29
C PHE A 48 -26.59 0.38 0.44
N TYR A 49 -25.93 -0.47 -0.38
CA TYR A 49 -26.14 -1.91 -0.32
C TYR A 49 -25.65 -2.55 0.98
N SER A 50 -24.70 -1.94 1.71
CA SER A 50 -24.30 -2.41 3.03
C SER A 50 -25.43 -2.36 4.07
N LEU A 51 -26.44 -1.52 3.83
CA LEU A 51 -27.64 -1.35 4.67
C LEU A 51 -28.82 -2.24 4.21
N THR A 52 -28.58 -3.10 3.23
CA THR A 52 -29.61 -3.99 2.64
C THR A 52 -29.22 -5.46 2.79
N ASN A 53 -30.17 -6.35 2.60
CA ASN A 53 -29.93 -7.79 2.52
C ASN A 53 -29.65 -8.25 1.07
N TYR A 54 -29.18 -7.34 0.19
CA TYR A 54 -28.95 -7.64 -1.22
C TYR A 54 -28.03 -8.87 -1.41
N SER A 55 -28.48 -9.76 -2.28
CA SER A 55 -27.78 -10.99 -2.65
C SER A 55 -27.90 -11.20 -4.16
N PHE A 56 -26.84 -11.74 -4.79
CA PHE A 56 -26.89 -12.08 -6.22
C PHE A 56 -27.91 -13.19 -6.54
N ARG A 57 -28.37 -13.95 -5.54
CA ARG A 57 -29.41 -14.99 -5.69
C ARG A 57 -30.82 -14.43 -5.70
N MET A 58 -31.03 -13.30 -5.01
CA MET A 58 -32.32 -12.67 -4.84
C MET A 58 -32.18 -11.19 -5.19
N PRO A 59 -32.61 -10.78 -6.39
CA PRO A 59 -32.52 -9.37 -6.80
C PRO A 59 -33.42 -8.45 -5.94
N ASP A 60 -34.50 -8.99 -5.39
CA ASP A 60 -35.37 -8.27 -4.46
C ASP A 60 -34.66 -8.14 -3.10
N TYR A 61 -34.42 -6.92 -2.68
CA TYR A 61 -33.76 -6.63 -1.42
C TYR A 61 -34.63 -5.73 -0.53
N SER A 62 -34.46 -5.90 0.77
CA SER A 62 -35.08 -5.04 1.78
C SER A 62 -34.02 -4.29 2.59
N MET A 63 -34.41 -3.16 3.13
CA MET A 63 -33.55 -2.41 4.03
C MET A 63 -33.44 -3.15 5.37
N VAL A 64 -32.21 -3.48 5.75
CA VAL A 64 -31.90 -4.09 7.05
C VAL A 64 -31.13 -3.14 7.96
N TRP A 65 -30.92 -1.90 7.49
CA TRP A 65 -30.21 -0.84 8.19
C TRP A 65 -28.85 -1.31 8.71
N PHE A 66 -28.55 -1.08 9.97
CA PHE A 66 -27.25 -1.42 10.58
C PHE A 66 -27.13 -2.89 11.01
N ARG A 67 -28.10 -3.75 10.71
CA ARG A 67 -28.06 -5.16 11.12
C ARG A 67 -26.81 -5.89 10.60
N ASN A 68 -26.43 -5.68 9.34
CA ASN A 68 -25.21 -6.28 8.77
C ASN A 68 -23.97 -5.85 9.57
N TRP A 69 -23.86 -4.56 9.89
CA TRP A 69 -22.74 -3.99 10.64
C TRP A 69 -22.65 -4.57 12.06
N ILE A 70 -23.77 -4.62 12.77
CA ILE A 70 -23.83 -5.18 14.12
C ILE A 70 -23.43 -6.64 14.11
N THR A 71 -23.99 -7.44 13.18
CA THR A 71 -23.70 -8.87 13.07
C THR A 71 -22.22 -9.12 12.79
N ILE A 72 -21.58 -8.34 11.92
CA ILE A 72 -20.16 -8.49 11.60
C ILE A 72 -19.30 -8.10 12.80
N LEU A 73 -19.58 -6.98 13.46
CA LEU A 73 -18.82 -6.52 14.61
C LEU A 73 -18.89 -7.48 15.81
N GLN A 74 -19.97 -8.25 15.93
CA GLN A 74 -20.14 -9.30 16.92
C GLN A 74 -19.51 -10.65 16.53
N SER A 75 -19.11 -10.80 15.27
CA SER A 75 -18.56 -12.04 14.73
C SER A 75 -17.10 -12.25 15.12
N ALA A 76 -16.77 -13.41 15.68
CA ALA A 76 -15.40 -13.83 15.92
C ALA A 76 -14.57 -13.90 14.61
N THR A 77 -15.20 -14.29 13.50
CA THR A 77 -14.57 -14.37 12.18
C THR A 77 -14.07 -13.00 11.72
N PHE A 78 -14.82 -11.91 11.97
CA PHE A 78 -14.41 -10.57 11.65
C PHE A 78 -13.14 -10.15 12.40
N TRP A 79 -13.10 -10.35 13.71
CA TRP A 79 -11.93 -9.99 14.53
C TRP A 79 -10.71 -10.83 14.20
N LYS A 80 -10.92 -12.12 13.89
CA LYS A 80 -9.84 -12.98 13.38
C LYS A 80 -9.30 -12.48 12.05
N ALA A 81 -10.16 -12.09 11.11
CA ALA A 81 -9.75 -11.53 9.83
C ALA A 81 -8.97 -10.21 9.98
N ILE A 82 -9.35 -9.34 10.92
CA ILE A 82 -8.59 -8.14 11.28
C ILE A 82 -7.19 -8.51 11.77
N LEU A 83 -7.08 -9.46 12.71
CA LEU A 83 -5.79 -9.89 13.26
C LEU A 83 -4.89 -10.48 12.17
N VAL A 84 -5.44 -11.30 11.27
CA VAL A 84 -4.70 -11.85 10.13
C VAL A 84 -4.22 -10.74 9.22
N THR A 85 -5.08 -9.77 8.87
CA THR A 85 -4.73 -8.61 8.04
C THR A 85 -3.59 -7.79 8.66
N ILE A 86 -3.68 -7.50 9.96
CA ILE A 86 -2.65 -6.71 10.66
C ILE A 86 -1.33 -7.49 10.74
N LYS A 87 -1.36 -8.77 11.12
CA LYS A 87 -0.16 -9.61 11.18
C LYS A 87 0.54 -9.68 9.84
N TYR A 88 -0.22 -9.96 8.78
CA TYR A 88 0.30 -10.01 7.42
C TYR A 88 0.95 -8.69 7.01
N ALA A 89 0.21 -7.58 7.12
CA ALA A 89 0.72 -6.26 6.75
C ALA A 89 1.97 -5.87 7.56
N PHE A 90 2.00 -6.18 8.86
CA PHE A 90 3.13 -5.90 9.73
C PHE A 90 4.41 -6.62 9.25
N PHE A 91 4.34 -7.94 9.04
CA PHE A 91 5.50 -8.71 8.60
C PHE A 91 5.97 -8.30 7.21
N CYS A 92 5.05 -8.11 6.26
CA CYS A 92 5.41 -7.64 4.91
C CYS A 92 6.13 -6.29 4.97
N ILE A 93 5.56 -5.30 5.64
CA ILE A 93 6.11 -3.95 5.69
C ILE A 93 7.47 -3.92 6.37
N VAL A 94 7.63 -4.59 7.52
CA VAL A 94 8.90 -4.62 8.24
C VAL A 94 10.02 -5.22 7.39
N LEU A 95 9.74 -6.34 6.73
CA LEU A 95 10.72 -7.01 5.88
C LEU A 95 10.99 -6.22 4.59
N GLU A 96 9.99 -5.73 3.91
CA GLU A 96 10.15 -4.97 2.66
C GLU A 96 10.86 -3.63 2.86
N MET A 97 10.50 -2.89 3.92
CA MET A 97 11.18 -1.64 4.25
C MET A 97 12.62 -1.90 4.68
N GLY A 98 12.85 -2.94 5.48
CA GLY A 98 14.20 -3.32 5.93
C GLY A 98 15.09 -3.76 4.78
N LEU A 99 14.63 -4.73 3.99
CA LEU A 99 15.37 -5.24 2.82
C LEU A 99 15.51 -4.16 1.74
N GLY A 100 14.42 -3.45 1.44
CA GLY A 100 14.44 -2.35 0.48
C GLY A 100 15.43 -1.24 0.84
N MET A 101 15.51 -0.87 2.13
CA MET A 101 16.49 0.07 2.65
C MET A 101 17.91 -0.48 2.49
N GLY A 102 18.16 -1.72 2.93
CA GLY A 102 19.50 -2.34 2.84
C GLY A 102 19.99 -2.40 1.40
N ILE A 103 19.14 -2.86 0.48
CA ILE A 103 19.46 -2.95 -0.95
C ILE A 103 19.66 -1.55 -1.55
N ALA A 104 18.81 -0.58 -1.22
CA ALA A 104 18.94 0.79 -1.72
C ALA A 104 20.27 1.44 -1.32
N ILE A 105 20.69 1.28 -0.06
CA ILE A 105 21.97 1.78 0.43
C ILE A 105 23.13 1.09 -0.31
N LEU A 106 23.08 -0.23 -0.46
CA LEU A 106 24.10 -0.99 -1.17
C LEU A 106 24.24 -0.49 -2.61
N LEU A 107 23.13 -0.38 -3.34
CA LEU A 107 23.13 0.09 -4.72
C LEU A 107 23.50 1.56 -4.89
N ASN A 108 23.22 2.40 -3.89
CA ASN A 108 23.62 3.80 -3.89
C ASN A 108 25.13 4.00 -3.76
N ASN A 109 25.79 3.09 -3.01
CA ASN A 109 27.24 3.11 -2.81
C ASN A 109 28.02 2.52 -4.00
N LEU A 110 27.36 1.74 -4.86
CA LEU A 110 27.94 1.12 -6.02
C LEU A 110 27.67 1.99 -7.26
N ASN A 111 28.69 2.69 -7.75
CA ASN A 111 28.54 3.55 -8.94
C ASN A 111 29.24 2.95 -10.17
N ASN A 112 28.85 1.73 -10.55
CA ASN A 112 29.42 1.01 -11.69
C ASN A 112 28.35 0.34 -12.55
N ALA A 113 28.78 -0.28 -13.68
CA ALA A 113 27.87 -1.00 -14.57
C ALA A 113 27.12 -2.15 -13.86
N PHE A 114 27.76 -2.80 -12.90
CA PHE A 114 27.16 -3.87 -12.10
C PHE A 114 25.95 -3.37 -11.29
N SER A 115 26.06 -2.19 -10.67
CA SER A 115 24.93 -1.59 -9.94
C SER A 115 23.74 -1.31 -10.86
N LYS A 116 23.99 -0.86 -12.10
CA LYS A 116 22.91 -0.63 -13.08
C LYS A 116 22.23 -1.94 -13.47
N ALA A 117 22.99 -2.98 -13.78
CA ALA A 117 22.46 -4.30 -14.10
C ALA A 117 21.67 -4.90 -12.92
N MET A 118 22.22 -4.79 -11.70
CA MET A 118 21.58 -5.29 -10.50
C MET A 118 20.25 -4.56 -10.20
N LYS A 119 20.16 -3.24 -10.42
CA LYS A 119 18.89 -2.50 -10.30
C LYS A 119 17.81 -3.08 -11.22
N VAL A 120 18.16 -3.34 -12.49
CA VAL A 120 17.22 -3.93 -13.46
C VAL A 120 16.79 -5.32 -13.03
N ALA A 121 17.73 -6.17 -12.63
CA ALA A 121 17.44 -7.54 -12.18
C ALA A 121 16.53 -7.56 -10.93
N LEU A 122 16.77 -6.68 -9.98
CA LEU A 122 15.98 -6.60 -8.74
C LEU A 122 14.57 -6.02 -8.94
N ILE A 123 14.33 -5.28 -10.03
CA ILE A 123 12.99 -4.75 -10.35
C ILE A 123 12.12 -5.85 -11.01
N PHE A 124 12.72 -6.87 -11.58
CA PHE A 124 12.00 -7.90 -12.33
C PHE A 124 10.82 -8.54 -11.58
N PRO A 125 10.92 -8.91 -10.29
CA PRO A 125 9.80 -9.47 -9.55
C PRO A 125 8.57 -8.53 -9.51
N LEU A 126 8.78 -7.22 -9.40
CA LEU A 126 7.70 -6.23 -9.36
C LEU A 126 6.89 -6.16 -10.66
N MET A 127 7.47 -6.59 -11.78
CA MET A 127 6.79 -6.60 -13.08
C MET A 127 5.89 -7.83 -13.26
N ILE A 128 5.98 -8.81 -12.38
CA ILE A 128 5.20 -10.06 -12.44
C ILE A 128 3.85 -9.84 -11.74
N ALA A 129 2.76 -10.24 -12.41
CA ALA A 129 1.45 -10.20 -11.77
C ALA A 129 1.44 -11.06 -10.48
N PRO A 130 0.83 -10.60 -9.37
CA PRO A 130 0.88 -11.31 -8.08
C PRO A 130 0.41 -12.77 -8.14
N VAL A 131 -0.64 -13.05 -8.92
CA VAL A 131 -1.14 -14.42 -9.14
C VAL A 131 -0.07 -15.29 -9.81
N THR A 132 0.58 -14.78 -10.87
CA THR A 132 1.65 -15.51 -11.58
C THR A 132 2.85 -15.74 -10.68
N ALA A 133 3.25 -14.73 -9.90
CA ALA A 133 4.31 -14.86 -8.92
C ALA A 133 4.01 -15.99 -7.92
N THR A 134 2.77 -16.07 -7.45
CA THR A 134 2.33 -17.10 -6.52
C THR A 134 2.41 -18.51 -7.13
N ILE A 135 1.99 -18.67 -8.39
CA ILE A 135 2.09 -19.97 -9.10
C ILE A 135 3.55 -20.39 -9.28
N ILE A 136 4.42 -19.46 -9.63
CA ILE A 136 5.87 -19.72 -9.73
C ILE A 136 6.42 -20.21 -8.39
N TRP A 137 6.07 -19.52 -7.31
CA TRP A 137 6.51 -19.93 -5.96
C TRP A 137 5.92 -21.26 -5.51
N GLN A 138 4.65 -21.56 -5.82
CA GLN A 138 4.06 -22.89 -5.55
C GLN A 138 4.86 -24.01 -6.23
N LEU A 139 5.28 -23.80 -7.48
CA LEU A 139 6.12 -24.76 -8.18
C LEU A 139 7.51 -24.89 -7.54
N MET A 140 8.14 -23.75 -7.18
CA MET A 140 9.47 -23.73 -6.54
C MET A 140 9.46 -24.38 -5.14
N LEU A 141 8.35 -24.28 -4.42
CA LEU A 141 8.17 -24.84 -3.06
C LEU A 141 7.61 -26.28 -3.08
N SER A 142 7.29 -26.83 -4.25
CA SER A 142 6.74 -28.18 -4.38
C SER A 142 7.71 -29.24 -3.86
N SER A 143 7.21 -30.15 -3.01
CA SER A 143 8.03 -31.23 -2.45
C SER A 143 8.58 -32.23 -3.47
N SER A 144 7.92 -32.34 -4.65
CA SER A 144 8.32 -33.30 -5.69
C SER A 144 9.36 -32.75 -6.66
N VAL A 145 9.17 -31.50 -7.13
CA VAL A 145 9.99 -30.91 -8.21
C VAL A 145 10.63 -29.57 -7.82
N GLY A 146 10.27 -29.01 -6.66
CA GLY A 146 10.65 -27.67 -6.25
C GLY A 146 12.14 -27.50 -5.99
N ILE A 147 12.72 -26.44 -6.56
CA ILE A 147 14.15 -26.13 -6.39
C ILE A 147 14.46 -25.71 -4.95
N VAL A 148 13.53 -25.03 -4.29
CA VAL A 148 13.69 -24.59 -2.89
C VAL A 148 13.69 -25.81 -1.95
N GLU A 149 12.81 -26.77 -2.20
CA GLU A 149 12.78 -28.02 -1.44
C GLU A 149 14.10 -28.81 -1.61
N LYS A 150 14.59 -28.92 -2.85
CA LYS A 150 15.90 -29.57 -3.11
C LYS A 150 17.03 -28.84 -2.40
N PHE A 151 17.02 -27.53 -2.35
CA PHE A 151 18.01 -26.74 -1.64
C PHE A 151 17.95 -26.98 -0.12
N LEU A 152 16.75 -27.02 0.48
CA LEU A 152 16.57 -27.30 1.91
C LEU A 152 17.02 -28.72 2.27
N ASN A 153 16.82 -29.69 1.39
CA ASN A 153 17.28 -31.06 1.57
C ASN A 153 18.80 -31.18 1.74
N LEU A 154 19.58 -30.26 1.15
CA LEU A 154 21.05 -30.20 1.34
C LEU A 154 21.42 -29.85 2.79
N PHE A 155 20.52 -29.18 3.52
CA PHE A 155 20.68 -28.83 4.94
C PHE A 155 19.97 -29.81 5.89
N GLY A 156 19.45 -30.92 5.36
CA GLY A 156 18.77 -31.93 6.16
C GLY A 156 17.31 -31.60 6.51
N VAL A 157 16.72 -30.60 5.90
CA VAL A 157 15.31 -30.24 6.05
C VAL A 157 14.50 -30.83 4.92
N TYR A 158 13.66 -31.82 5.21
CA TYR A 158 12.86 -32.55 4.23
C TYR A 158 11.37 -32.32 4.45
N GLY A 159 10.63 -32.15 3.37
CA GLY A 159 9.16 -32.06 3.42
C GLY A 159 8.66 -30.87 4.21
N PHE A 160 9.28 -29.70 4.05
CA PHE A 160 8.84 -28.51 4.75
C PHE A 160 7.40 -28.12 4.34
N PRO A 161 6.46 -27.98 5.32
CA PRO A 161 5.04 -27.91 5.01
C PRO A 161 4.56 -26.50 4.55
N TRP A 162 5.42 -25.71 3.98
CA TRP A 162 5.18 -24.36 3.42
C TRP A 162 3.76 -23.80 3.71
N ALA A 163 2.90 -23.76 2.68
CA ALA A 163 1.52 -23.27 2.79
C ALA A 163 0.52 -24.35 3.28
N ALA A 164 0.96 -25.58 3.52
CA ALA A 164 0.10 -26.70 3.93
C ALA A 164 -0.16 -26.76 5.43
N SER A 165 0.69 -26.13 6.26
CA SER A 165 0.51 -26.07 7.72
C SER A 165 0.07 -24.67 8.16
N PRO A 166 -0.82 -24.57 9.18
CA PRO A 166 -1.19 -23.29 9.80
C PRO A 166 0.01 -22.51 10.33
N ASP A 167 1.05 -23.17 10.81
CA ASP A 167 2.22 -22.53 11.42
C ASP A 167 3.15 -21.89 10.39
N THR A 168 3.19 -22.42 9.16
CA THR A 168 4.09 -21.99 8.10
C THR A 168 3.41 -21.20 6.99
N ALA A 169 2.08 -21.25 6.91
CA ALA A 169 1.33 -20.60 5.83
C ALA A 169 1.51 -19.06 5.83
N MET A 170 1.54 -18.42 7.00
CA MET A 170 1.80 -16.98 7.11
C MET A 170 3.22 -16.64 6.65
N LEU A 171 4.22 -17.41 7.01
CA LEU A 171 5.60 -17.24 6.55
C LEU A 171 5.68 -17.33 5.03
N THR A 172 5.02 -18.33 4.44
CA THR A 172 5.06 -18.57 3.00
C THR A 172 4.44 -17.42 2.21
N VAL A 173 3.26 -16.94 2.61
CA VAL A 173 2.59 -15.84 1.91
C VAL A 173 3.37 -14.53 2.05
N VAL A 174 3.93 -14.25 3.23
CA VAL A 174 4.77 -13.07 3.47
C VAL A 174 6.05 -13.14 2.63
N MET A 175 6.69 -14.30 2.54
CA MET A 175 7.90 -14.49 1.72
C MET A 175 7.64 -14.16 0.24
N ILE A 176 6.51 -14.61 -0.31
CA ILE A 176 6.13 -14.32 -1.70
C ILE A 176 5.89 -12.83 -1.89
N ASP A 177 5.14 -12.21 -0.99
CA ASP A 177 4.83 -10.77 -1.07
C ASP A 177 6.08 -9.90 -0.95
N VAL A 178 6.95 -10.22 0.00
CA VAL A 178 8.25 -9.55 0.20
C VAL A 178 9.12 -9.66 -1.05
N TRP A 179 9.19 -10.83 -1.69
CA TRP A 179 9.93 -11.00 -2.92
C TRP A 179 9.38 -10.13 -4.06
N VAL A 180 8.06 -10.07 -4.22
CA VAL A 180 7.41 -9.26 -5.26
C VAL A 180 7.58 -7.77 -5.02
N ASN A 181 7.43 -7.31 -3.78
CA ASN A 181 7.22 -5.90 -3.47
C ASN A 181 8.42 -5.18 -2.83
N THR A 182 9.45 -5.89 -2.35
CA THR A 182 10.71 -5.24 -1.89
C THR A 182 11.32 -4.30 -2.92
N PRO A 183 11.31 -4.61 -4.25
CA PRO A 183 11.81 -3.68 -5.26
C PRO A 183 11.12 -2.32 -5.26
N PHE A 184 9.84 -2.27 -4.96
CA PHE A 184 9.10 -1.00 -4.87
C PHE A 184 9.64 -0.12 -3.72
N CYS A 185 9.83 -0.69 -2.53
CA CYS A 185 10.44 0.01 -1.40
C CYS A 185 11.86 0.45 -1.73
N MET A 186 12.65 -0.46 -2.31
CA MET A 186 14.02 -0.17 -2.76
C MET A 186 14.08 1.02 -3.70
N LEU A 187 13.22 1.08 -4.72
CA LEU A 187 13.22 2.17 -5.70
C LEU A 187 12.90 3.52 -5.07
N LEU A 188 11.87 3.59 -4.22
CA LEU A 188 11.47 4.83 -3.58
C LEU A 188 12.55 5.33 -2.60
N ILE A 189 13.13 4.42 -1.82
CA ILE A 189 14.20 4.74 -0.88
C ILE A 189 15.48 5.14 -1.63
N LEU A 190 15.82 4.45 -2.72
CA LEU A 190 16.97 4.77 -3.54
C LEU A 190 16.84 6.15 -4.21
N ALA A 191 15.66 6.48 -4.73
CA ALA A 191 15.37 7.82 -5.27
C ALA A 191 15.51 8.89 -4.18
N GLY A 192 15.03 8.60 -2.96
CA GLY A 192 15.23 9.46 -1.81
C GLY A 192 16.71 9.66 -1.46
N LEU A 193 17.50 8.58 -1.42
CA LEU A 193 18.95 8.66 -1.17
C LEU A 193 19.68 9.51 -2.22
N GLN A 194 19.31 9.36 -3.49
CA GLN A 194 19.93 10.12 -4.59
C GLN A 194 19.54 11.60 -4.63
N SER A 195 18.47 11.99 -3.96
CA SER A 195 18.00 13.38 -3.84
C SER A 195 18.63 14.14 -2.66
N LEU A 196 19.39 13.46 -1.79
CA LEU A 196 19.98 14.09 -0.61
C LEU A 196 21.10 15.08 -1.02
N PRO A 197 21.16 16.29 -0.41
CA PRO A 197 22.23 17.25 -0.65
C PRO A 197 23.57 16.70 -0.14
N LYS A 198 24.65 16.95 -0.88
CA LYS A 198 26.00 16.44 -0.54
C LYS A 198 26.67 17.22 0.59
N SER A 199 26.37 18.51 0.73
CA SER A 199 27.03 19.43 1.67
C SER A 199 27.07 18.94 3.13
N PRO A 200 25.98 18.44 3.74
CA PRO A 200 26.04 17.94 5.11
C PRO A 200 26.98 16.73 5.28
N PHE A 201 27.07 15.89 4.25
CA PHE A 201 27.93 14.70 4.28
C PHE A 201 29.40 15.04 4.09
N GLU A 202 29.71 16.09 3.31
CA GLU A 202 31.07 16.61 3.13
C GLU A 202 31.57 17.26 4.44
N SER A 203 30.75 18.09 5.09
CA SER A 203 31.07 18.67 6.39
C SER A 203 31.32 17.60 7.46
N ALA A 204 30.42 16.61 7.55
CA ALA A 204 30.59 15.51 8.51
C ALA A 204 31.83 14.65 8.26
N LYS A 205 32.33 14.55 7.02
CA LYS A 205 33.61 13.90 6.72
C LYS A 205 34.80 14.71 7.23
N ILE A 206 34.76 16.03 7.10
CA ILE A 206 35.81 16.94 7.60
C ILE A 206 35.88 16.87 9.13
N ASP A 207 34.70 16.79 9.79
CA ASP A 207 34.55 16.66 11.24
C ASP A 207 34.88 15.25 11.78
N GLY A 208 35.31 14.31 10.92
CA GLY A 208 35.67 12.95 11.31
C GLY A 208 34.51 12.03 11.64
N GLY A 209 33.28 12.35 11.15
CA GLY A 209 32.10 11.58 11.37
C GLY A 209 32.19 10.16 10.75
N SER A 210 31.98 9.11 11.56
CA SER A 210 31.98 7.73 11.09
C SER A 210 30.82 7.43 10.15
N THR A 211 30.92 6.37 9.33
CA THR A 211 29.86 5.94 8.41
C THR A 211 28.54 5.66 9.15
N TRP A 212 28.60 5.04 10.33
CA TRP A 212 27.43 4.79 11.18
C TRP A 212 26.81 6.06 11.74
N PHE A 213 27.66 7.01 12.19
CA PHE A 213 27.22 8.32 12.64
C PHE A 213 26.47 9.06 11.51
N ASN A 214 27.06 9.12 10.33
CA ASN A 214 26.45 9.76 9.16
C ASN A 214 25.14 9.09 8.74
N PHE A 215 25.09 7.75 8.78
CA PHE A 215 23.84 7.03 8.49
C PHE A 215 22.72 7.39 9.47
N ARG A 216 23.02 7.30 10.79
CA ARG A 216 22.02 7.48 11.84
C ARG A 216 21.57 8.94 11.99
N ASN A 217 22.49 9.89 11.87
CA ASN A 217 22.25 11.30 12.20
C ASN A 217 21.99 12.19 10.97
N LEU A 218 22.42 11.77 9.77
CA LEU A 218 22.20 12.52 8.52
C LEU A 218 21.29 11.76 7.57
N THR A 219 21.70 10.57 7.10
CA THR A 219 20.98 9.83 6.07
C THR A 219 19.56 9.49 6.51
N LEU A 220 19.42 8.81 7.65
CA LEU A 220 18.13 8.32 8.12
C LEU A 220 17.11 9.43 8.42
N PRO A 221 17.46 10.54 9.11
CA PRO A 221 16.56 11.66 9.32
C PRO A 221 16.14 12.36 8.02
N MET A 222 17.09 12.61 7.11
CA MET A 222 16.81 13.29 5.85
C MET A 222 16.02 12.41 4.87
N LEU A 223 16.10 11.09 5.00
CA LEU A 223 15.40 10.11 4.17
C LEU A 223 13.95 9.86 4.64
N LYS A 224 13.59 10.28 5.86
CA LYS A 224 12.24 10.07 6.43
C LYS A 224 11.10 10.43 5.47
N PRO A 225 11.10 11.55 4.71
CA PRO A 225 10.02 11.86 3.78
C PRO A 225 9.80 10.78 2.72
N ALA A 226 10.89 10.27 2.12
CA ALA A 226 10.81 9.18 1.12
C ALA A 226 10.37 7.85 1.75
N MET A 227 10.85 7.55 2.96
CA MET A 227 10.43 6.37 3.72
C MET A 227 8.94 6.41 4.05
N TYR A 228 8.39 7.56 4.44
CA TYR A 228 6.95 7.70 4.70
C TYR A 228 6.10 7.49 3.44
N ILE A 229 6.60 7.91 2.27
CA ILE A 229 5.92 7.65 0.99
C ILE A 229 5.91 6.14 0.70
N ALA A 230 7.06 5.47 0.80
CA ALA A 230 7.16 4.02 0.60
C ALA A 230 6.26 3.26 1.58
N LEU A 231 6.32 3.62 2.87
CA LEU A 231 5.49 3.05 3.93
C LEU A 231 4.00 3.23 3.64
N LEU A 232 3.57 4.42 3.21
CA LEU A 232 2.17 4.72 2.92
C LEU A 232 1.63 3.80 1.81
N PHE A 233 2.32 3.74 0.68
CA PHE A 233 1.88 2.93 -0.46
C PHE A 233 1.87 1.43 -0.12
N ARG A 234 2.93 0.94 0.54
CA ARG A 234 2.99 -0.49 0.90
C ARG A 234 1.98 -0.87 1.96
N LEU A 235 1.76 -0.03 2.97
CA LEU A 235 0.74 -0.28 3.98
C LEU A 235 -0.66 -0.36 3.37
N MET A 236 -0.99 0.58 2.47
CA MET A 236 -2.27 0.55 1.77
C MET A 236 -2.44 -0.73 0.94
N ALA A 237 -1.40 -1.15 0.21
CA ALA A 237 -1.42 -2.35 -0.60
C ALA A 237 -1.49 -3.62 0.27
N ALA A 238 -0.66 -3.74 1.29
CA ALA A 238 -0.61 -4.92 2.17
C ALA A 238 -1.92 -5.12 2.97
N LEU A 239 -2.56 -4.05 3.42
CA LEU A 239 -3.86 -4.14 4.10
C LEU A 239 -4.99 -4.61 3.17
N GLN A 240 -4.88 -4.35 1.87
CA GLN A 240 -5.85 -4.74 0.85
C GLN A 240 -5.48 -6.04 0.13
N GLU A 241 -4.39 -6.70 0.53
CA GLU A 241 -3.91 -7.88 -0.18
C GLU A 241 -4.97 -8.98 -0.23
N TYR A 242 -5.18 -9.47 -1.44
CA TYR A 242 -6.13 -10.53 -1.78
C TYR A 242 -5.50 -11.57 -2.70
N ALA A 243 -4.77 -11.10 -3.74
CA ALA A 243 -4.40 -11.92 -4.89
C ALA A 243 -3.40 -13.04 -4.53
N ILE A 244 -2.37 -12.72 -3.73
CA ILE A 244 -1.36 -13.70 -3.31
C ILE A 244 -1.99 -14.72 -2.36
N VAL A 245 -2.77 -14.26 -1.36
CA VAL A 245 -3.41 -15.14 -0.38
C VAL A 245 -4.41 -16.07 -1.04
N PHE A 246 -5.26 -15.53 -1.92
CA PHE A 246 -6.25 -16.32 -2.64
C PHE A 246 -5.60 -17.35 -3.57
N SER A 247 -4.59 -16.94 -4.34
CA SER A 247 -3.91 -17.82 -5.29
C SER A 247 -3.09 -18.91 -4.60
N LEU A 248 -2.51 -18.62 -3.43
CA LEU A 248 -1.69 -19.56 -2.69
C LEU A 248 -2.53 -20.66 -2.04
N THR A 249 -3.55 -20.27 -1.26
CA THR A 249 -4.26 -21.21 -0.37
C THR A 249 -5.77 -21.00 -0.30
N LYS A 250 -6.32 -19.98 -0.96
CA LYS A 250 -7.72 -19.53 -0.81
C LYS A 250 -8.11 -19.22 0.64
N GLY A 251 -7.11 -18.84 1.48
CA GLY A 251 -7.30 -18.49 2.90
C GLY A 251 -6.94 -19.59 3.89
N GLY A 252 -6.58 -20.80 3.40
CA GLY A 252 -6.22 -21.96 4.22
C GLY A 252 -4.75 -22.00 4.71
N PRO A 253 -4.36 -23.06 5.42
CA PRO A 253 -5.20 -24.17 5.89
C PRO A 253 -6.22 -23.72 6.95
N GLY A 254 -7.42 -24.28 6.87
CA GLY A 254 -8.56 -23.79 7.65
C GLY A 254 -8.89 -22.34 7.29
N ASP A 255 -8.77 -21.44 8.26
CA ASP A 255 -9.00 -19.99 8.09
C ASP A 255 -7.78 -19.13 8.53
N THR A 256 -6.58 -19.75 8.53
CA THR A 256 -5.34 -19.14 9.05
C THR A 256 -4.93 -17.89 8.29
N LEU A 257 -5.18 -17.84 6.98
CA LEU A 257 -4.86 -16.72 6.10
C LEU A 257 -6.10 -15.91 5.66
N MET A 258 -7.26 -16.12 6.31
CA MET A 258 -8.48 -15.38 6.01
C MET A 258 -8.37 -13.93 6.48
N ASN A 259 -7.81 -13.07 5.64
CA ASN A 259 -7.76 -11.62 5.85
C ASN A 259 -9.10 -10.94 5.50
N LEU A 260 -9.25 -9.64 5.81
CA LEU A 260 -10.50 -8.89 5.56
C LEU A 260 -10.91 -8.88 4.09
N SER A 261 -9.97 -8.66 3.18
CA SER A 261 -10.23 -8.61 1.72
C SER A 261 -10.76 -9.95 1.22
N LEU A 262 -10.13 -11.04 1.63
CA LEU A 262 -10.54 -12.38 1.22
C LEU A 262 -11.87 -12.80 1.87
N THR A 263 -12.09 -12.45 3.13
CA THR A 263 -13.35 -12.69 3.83
C THR A 263 -14.50 -11.95 3.15
N ALA A 264 -14.29 -10.69 2.77
CA ALA A 264 -15.27 -9.92 2.00
C ALA A 264 -15.56 -10.56 0.65
N TYR A 265 -14.51 -10.97 -0.09
CA TYR A 265 -14.67 -11.64 -1.37
C TYR A 265 -15.48 -12.93 -1.27
N GLN A 266 -15.10 -13.82 -0.33
CA GLN A 266 -15.82 -15.08 -0.14
C GLN A 266 -17.28 -14.84 0.27
N THR A 267 -17.53 -13.89 1.17
CA THR A 267 -18.87 -13.55 1.61
C THR A 267 -19.72 -13.00 0.47
N GLY A 268 -19.17 -12.08 -0.32
CA GLY A 268 -19.88 -11.39 -1.39
C GLY A 268 -20.09 -12.25 -2.63
N PHE A 269 -19.03 -12.94 -3.08
CA PHE A 269 -19.04 -13.62 -4.37
C PHE A 269 -19.21 -15.14 -4.25
N THR A 270 -18.54 -15.79 -3.30
CA THR A 270 -18.67 -17.25 -3.13
C THR A 270 -20.00 -17.59 -2.44
N PHE A 271 -20.34 -16.92 -1.35
CA PHE A 271 -21.61 -17.12 -0.64
C PHE A 271 -22.74 -16.25 -1.19
N GLN A 272 -22.43 -15.35 -2.14
CA GLN A 272 -23.37 -14.46 -2.83
C GLN A 272 -24.15 -13.50 -1.91
N LYS A 273 -23.67 -13.24 -0.69
CA LYS A 273 -24.27 -12.31 0.29
C LYS A 273 -23.63 -10.93 0.15
N PHE A 274 -23.90 -10.24 -0.97
CA PHE A 274 -23.17 -9.02 -1.33
C PHE A 274 -23.36 -7.89 -0.30
N GLY A 275 -24.62 -7.60 0.09
CA GLY A 275 -24.91 -6.56 1.09
C GLY A 275 -24.23 -6.82 2.44
N PHE A 276 -24.07 -8.10 2.83
CA PHE A 276 -23.39 -8.50 4.06
C PHE A 276 -21.86 -8.44 3.94
N ALA A 277 -21.31 -8.53 2.74
CA ALA A 277 -19.86 -8.45 2.50
C ALA A 277 -19.31 -7.01 2.55
N LEU A 278 -20.12 -6.04 2.16
CA LEU A 278 -19.68 -4.64 2.01
C LEU A 278 -19.15 -3.99 3.29
N PRO A 279 -19.73 -4.20 4.48
CA PRO A 279 -19.17 -3.68 5.71
C PRO A 279 -17.71 -4.08 5.98
N TYR A 280 -17.25 -5.29 5.58
CA TYR A 280 -15.84 -5.68 5.71
C TYR A 280 -14.92 -4.72 4.93
N ILE A 281 -15.28 -4.43 3.67
CA ILE A 281 -14.51 -3.53 2.80
C ILE A 281 -14.60 -2.08 3.29
N LEU A 282 -15.77 -1.64 3.74
CA LEU A 282 -15.95 -0.28 4.25
C LEU A 282 -15.17 -0.04 5.55
N VAL A 283 -15.09 -1.03 6.45
CA VAL A 283 -14.22 -0.96 7.64
C VAL A 283 -12.75 -0.88 7.21
N LEU A 284 -12.33 -1.74 6.29
CA LEU A 284 -10.97 -1.72 5.77
C LEU A 284 -10.62 -0.36 5.17
N TRP A 285 -11.50 0.18 4.33
CA TRP A 285 -11.35 1.52 3.75
C TRP A 285 -11.22 2.61 4.82
N PHE A 286 -12.06 2.56 5.86
CA PHE A 286 -12.02 3.53 6.97
C PHE A 286 -10.69 3.46 7.72
N VAL A 287 -10.23 2.25 8.06
CA VAL A 287 -8.93 2.03 8.73
C VAL A 287 -7.78 2.56 7.89
N ILE A 288 -7.75 2.21 6.59
CA ILE A 288 -6.72 2.67 5.66
C ILE A 288 -6.70 4.20 5.59
N ASN A 289 -7.87 4.86 5.46
CA ASN A 289 -7.94 6.31 5.41
C ASN A 289 -7.41 6.99 6.68
N LYS A 290 -7.70 6.44 7.86
CA LYS A 290 -7.18 6.96 9.13
C LYS A 290 -5.67 6.85 9.21
N ILE A 291 -5.12 5.67 8.88
CA ILE A 291 -3.68 5.42 8.89
C ILE A 291 -2.97 6.27 7.83
N ALA A 292 -3.54 6.35 6.62
CA ALA A 292 -2.98 7.17 5.55
C ALA A 292 -2.89 8.65 5.94
N LYS A 293 -3.95 9.22 6.52
CA LYS A 293 -3.94 10.60 7.03
C LYS A 293 -2.85 10.82 8.09
N PHE A 294 -2.68 9.87 9.00
CA PHE A 294 -1.64 9.93 10.03
C PHE A 294 -0.23 9.93 9.41
N ILE A 295 0.05 9.00 8.47
CA ILE A 295 1.35 8.90 7.79
C ILE A 295 1.63 10.15 6.95
N VAL A 296 0.64 10.66 6.19
CA VAL A 296 0.78 11.89 5.41
C VAL A 296 1.07 13.10 6.31
N GLY A 297 0.44 13.17 7.49
CA GLY A 297 0.78 14.19 8.49
C GLY A 297 2.25 14.12 8.92
N LYS A 298 2.75 12.93 9.25
CA LYS A 298 4.15 12.70 9.61
C LYS A 298 5.11 13.00 8.45
N GLN A 299 4.74 12.62 7.24
CA GLN A 299 5.53 12.90 6.04
C GLN A 299 5.67 14.41 5.78
N ARG A 300 4.56 15.18 5.91
CA ARG A 300 4.60 16.64 5.76
C ARG A 300 5.47 17.31 6.83
N ALA A 301 5.36 16.88 8.08
CA ALA A 301 6.24 17.36 9.15
C ALA A 301 7.72 17.06 8.86
N ALA A 302 8.03 15.82 8.41
CA ALA A 302 9.40 15.46 8.03
C ALA A 302 9.93 16.28 6.83
N GLN A 303 9.07 16.63 5.87
CA GLN A 303 9.44 17.50 4.74
C GLN A 303 9.74 18.93 5.20
N ARG A 304 8.96 19.51 6.12
CA ARG A 304 9.20 20.85 6.67
C ARG A 304 10.54 20.92 7.41
N LEU A 305 10.81 19.92 8.28
CA LEU A 305 12.08 19.82 8.98
C LEU A 305 13.26 19.69 8.00
N ALA A 306 13.14 18.89 6.95
CA ALA A 306 14.16 18.73 5.93
C ALA A 306 14.40 20.01 5.11
N ALA A 307 13.39 20.88 5.00
CA ALA A 307 13.47 22.18 4.32
C ALA A 307 13.95 23.31 5.24
N GLY A 308 14.25 23.03 6.52
CA GLY A 308 14.65 24.06 7.50
C GLY A 308 13.52 25.03 7.88
N LEU A 309 12.29 24.66 7.63
CA LEU A 309 11.08 25.41 8.02
C LEU A 309 10.70 24.90 9.41
N GLU A 310 11.05 25.66 10.46
CA GLU A 310 10.58 25.42 11.83
C GLU A 310 9.05 25.53 11.90
N GLU A 311 8.44 24.80 12.87
CA GLU A 311 6.99 24.84 13.13
C GLU A 311 6.53 26.22 13.56
#